data_e18d7acad9dcfb68f7048a3212215107
#
_entry.id   e18d7acad9dcfb68f7048a3212215107
#
_cell.length_a   1.000
_cell.length_b   1.000
_cell.length_c   1.000
_cell.angle_alpha   90.00
_cell.angle_beta   90.00
_cell.angle_gamma   90.00
#
_symmetry.space_group_name_H-M   'P 1'
#
loop_
_entity.id
_entity.type
_entity.pdbx_description
1 polymer ?
#
loop_
_entity_poly.entity_id
_entity_poly.type
_entity_poly.pdbx_seq_one_letter_code
_entity_poly.pdbx_strand_id
1 'polypeptide(L)'
;MVVGSEYQARGGQLVALITIIDAMSACWFGYCQGVFAGVLVSTDFLALFPAINNGNISGAVTSSFFLGAFFGAILAFILGDKLGRKKTILAAHVLNTIGAALQASAYGLPQLIIGRTLNGIGIGVTSTMSPVYLGECVKPHLRGRLLVIGASANISSFALANWINYALAFRGGALQWRLPLAIQLIFPFIIFPIAPFVPESPRWLLLAGQDDAAKWVLSLLNNTSTSDESVIADYNSIKASMRLERAHRVPLMDALRNRDKTQNLRRLILSCGTQFMQQFTGINSLGFYLPTLLHESVGYDLQTSKLLAAVSGTVYLIAAFFSLAVIDRVGRRKLMLYGTLGMAACHFIASLTLKTAQEDPSRAKTFGSVAVAFFIIYHAVFAPTWGGIPWVYAAEVNSLGWRARGAGAATATNWGIGFAVVQFTKVGIDNLQWGFFLIFAILCVTFFPVVYCFYPETAGRKLEDMDEMFVRNPSWFVFGKKEMTQTTRPQAFIDAELARVSDSQVTIVEVTPDKSEKQ
;
A
#
# COMPACT_ATOMS: atom_id res chain seq x y z
N MET A 1 -14.08 -30.45 11.33
CA MET A 1 -14.30 -29.54 10.18
C MET A 1 -14.14 -30.35 8.93
N VAL A 2 -15.16 -30.41 8.08
CA VAL A 2 -15.24 -31.34 6.94
C VAL A 2 -14.14 -30.97 5.93
N VAL A 3 -13.11 -31.80 5.87
CA VAL A 3 -12.15 -31.86 4.78
C VAL A 3 -12.85 -32.68 3.69
N GLY A 4 -13.67 -32.04 2.89
CA GLY A 4 -14.46 -32.79 1.94
C GLY A 4 -14.90 -31.95 0.74
N SER A 5 -14.55 -32.42 -0.43
CA SER A 5 -15.22 -32.34 -1.75
C SER A 5 -15.82 -31.00 -2.29
N GLU A 6 -15.86 -29.91 -1.52
CA GLU A 6 -16.56 -28.68 -1.93
C GLU A 6 -15.73 -27.76 -2.85
N TYR A 7 -14.41 -27.94 -2.94
CA TYR A 7 -13.58 -27.07 -3.77
C TYR A 7 -13.34 -27.71 -5.14
N GLN A 8 -14.09 -27.26 -6.13
CA GLN A 8 -13.88 -27.70 -7.52
C GLN A 8 -12.67 -27.03 -8.18
N ALA A 9 -12.27 -25.82 -7.70
CA ALA A 9 -11.15 -25.09 -8.26
C ALA A 9 -9.81 -25.65 -7.76
N ARG A 10 -8.86 -25.91 -8.69
CA ARG A 10 -7.52 -26.43 -8.39
C ARG A 10 -6.46 -25.71 -9.21
N GLY A 11 -5.20 -25.79 -8.76
CA GLY A 11 -4.05 -25.26 -9.48
C GLY A 11 -4.22 -23.79 -9.89
N GLY A 12 -4.02 -23.51 -11.16
CA GLY A 12 -4.13 -22.17 -11.71
C GLY A 12 -5.49 -21.49 -11.53
N GLN A 13 -6.59 -22.25 -11.54
CA GLN A 13 -7.94 -21.71 -11.30
C GLN A 13 -8.08 -21.21 -9.87
N LEU A 14 -7.60 -21.98 -8.89
CA LEU A 14 -7.64 -21.58 -7.49
C LEU A 14 -6.77 -20.33 -7.22
N VAL A 15 -5.57 -20.30 -7.80
CA VAL A 15 -4.68 -19.12 -7.75
C VAL A 15 -5.36 -17.90 -8.38
N ALA A 16 -6.07 -18.06 -9.49
CA ALA A 16 -6.81 -16.98 -10.14
C ALA A 16 -7.93 -16.45 -9.24
N LEU A 17 -8.72 -17.30 -8.59
CA LEU A 17 -9.78 -16.88 -7.65
C LEU A 17 -9.23 -16.09 -6.46
N ILE A 18 -8.12 -16.57 -5.87
CA ILE A 18 -7.43 -15.85 -4.78
C ILE A 18 -6.92 -14.49 -5.27
N THR A 19 -6.35 -14.45 -6.47
CA THR A 19 -5.88 -13.19 -7.10
C THR A 19 -7.02 -12.23 -7.37
N ILE A 20 -8.20 -12.72 -7.79
CA ILE A 20 -9.40 -11.89 -7.98
C ILE A 20 -9.85 -11.27 -6.65
N ILE A 21 -9.85 -12.03 -5.54
CA ILE A 21 -10.19 -11.48 -4.22
C ILE A 21 -9.21 -10.36 -3.82
N ASP A 22 -7.91 -10.57 -4.02
CA ASP A 22 -6.90 -9.55 -3.74
C ASP A 22 -7.07 -8.32 -4.63
N ALA A 23 -7.22 -8.51 -5.93
CA ALA A 23 -7.43 -7.43 -6.89
C ALA A 23 -8.72 -6.64 -6.61
N MET A 24 -9.82 -7.30 -6.27
CA MET A 24 -11.08 -6.62 -5.91
C MET A 24 -10.99 -5.88 -4.58
N SER A 25 -10.26 -6.41 -3.61
CA SER A 25 -9.95 -5.72 -2.36
C SER A 25 -9.14 -4.45 -2.62
N ALA A 26 -8.14 -4.54 -3.48
CA ALA A 26 -7.32 -3.41 -3.91
C ALA A 26 -8.12 -2.39 -4.75
N CYS A 27 -9.01 -2.86 -5.65
CA CYS A 27 -9.93 -2.00 -6.39
C CYS A 27 -10.84 -1.22 -5.44
N TRP A 28 -11.41 -1.88 -4.44
CA TRP A 28 -12.27 -1.20 -3.46
C TRP A 28 -11.53 -0.09 -2.74
N PHE A 29 -10.30 -0.38 -2.30
CA PHE A 29 -9.45 0.62 -1.68
C PHE A 29 -9.19 1.83 -2.61
N GLY A 30 -8.74 1.61 -3.85
CA GLY A 30 -8.50 2.69 -4.81
C GLY A 30 -9.76 3.48 -5.14
N TYR A 31 -10.90 2.80 -5.28
CA TYR A 31 -12.18 3.45 -5.51
C TYR A 31 -12.57 4.39 -4.36
N CYS A 32 -12.40 3.95 -3.10
CA CYS A 32 -12.67 4.77 -1.92
C CYS A 32 -11.82 6.03 -1.87
N GLN A 33 -10.57 5.97 -2.34
CA GLN A 33 -9.69 7.13 -2.40
C GLN A 33 -10.16 8.16 -3.45
N GLY A 34 -10.63 7.69 -4.63
CA GLY A 34 -11.02 8.59 -5.72
C GLY A 34 -12.45 9.12 -5.62
N VAL A 35 -13.39 8.33 -5.09
CA VAL A 35 -14.82 8.65 -5.15
C VAL A 35 -15.17 9.90 -4.34
N PHE A 36 -14.60 10.07 -3.16
CA PHE A 36 -15.03 11.11 -2.24
C PHE A 36 -14.61 12.52 -2.67
N ALA A 37 -13.54 12.64 -3.45
CA ALA A 37 -13.10 13.91 -4.02
C ALA A 37 -14.18 14.60 -4.87
N GLY A 38 -14.86 13.84 -5.71
CA GLY A 38 -15.96 14.35 -6.54
C GLY A 38 -17.27 14.57 -5.78
N VAL A 39 -17.47 13.85 -4.66
CA VAL A 39 -18.62 14.04 -3.77
C VAL A 39 -18.55 15.37 -3.05
N LEU A 40 -17.38 15.75 -2.53
CA LEU A 40 -17.15 16.98 -1.77
C LEU A 40 -17.52 18.27 -2.52
N VAL A 41 -17.52 18.26 -3.84
CA VAL A 41 -17.87 19.41 -4.68
C VAL A 41 -19.27 19.30 -5.31
N SER A 42 -20.07 18.29 -4.96
CA SER A 42 -21.40 18.09 -5.51
C SER A 42 -22.42 19.05 -4.87
N THR A 43 -23.15 19.82 -5.66
CA THR A 43 -24.07 20.85 -5.19
C THR A 43 -25.17 20.30 -4.28
N ASP A 44 -25.78 19.18 -4.64
CA ASP A 44 -26.82 18.53 -3.82
C ASP A 44 -26.25 17.98 -2.50
N PHE A 45 -25.01 17.49 -2.50
CA PHE A 45 -24.33 17.05 -1.30
C PHE A 45 -24.06 18.20 -0.34
N LEU A 46 -23.56 19.34 -0.85
CA LEU A 46 -23.31 20.55 -0.05
C LEU A 46 -24.63 21.18 0.46
N ALA A 47 -25.70 21.10 -0.33
CA ALA A 47 -27.01 21.55 0.12
C ALA A 47 -27.58 20.68 1.25
N LEU A 48 -27.37 19.36 1.22
CA LEU A 48 -27.79 18.46 2.29
C LEU A 48 -26.91 18.55 3.54
N PHE A 49 -25.61 18.80 3.35
CA PHE A 49 -24.62 18.87 4.43
C PHE A 49 -23.90 20.23 4.47
N PRO A 50 -24.60 21.36 4.72
CA PRO A 50 -23.99 22.69 4.65
C PRO A 50 -22.83 22.90 5.63
N ALA A 51 -22.78 22.14 6.72
CA ALA A 51 -21.68 22.18 7.67
C ALA A 51 -20.32 21.77 7.05
N ILE A 52 -20.30 21.03 5.95
CA ILE A 52 -19.07 20.62 5.24
C ILE A 52 -18.34 21.81 4.59
N ASN A 53 -19.01 22.94 4.37
CA ASN A 53 -18.36 24.16 3.93
C ASN A 53 -17.34 24.68 4.96
N ASN A 54 -17.46 24.28 6.23
CA ASN A 54 -16.41 24.52 7.23
C ASN A 54 -15.25 23.54 7.02
N GLY A 55 -14.04 24.08 6.81
CA GLY A 55 -12.84 23.29 6.53
C GLY A 55 -12.51 22.24 7.60
N ASN A 56 -12.75 22.53 8.90
CA ASN A 56 -12.54 21.58 9.99
C ASN A 56 -13.50 20.38 9.89
N ILE A 57 -14.77 20.63 9.57
CA ILE A 57 -15.79 19.58 9.43
C ILE A 57 -15.54 18.75 8.16
N SER A 58 -15.24 19.41 7.04
CA SER A 58 -14.86 18.75 5.80
C SER A 58 -13.64 17.85 6.00
N GLY A 59 -12.62 18.37 6.68
CA GLY A 59 -11.43 17.61 7.06
C GLY A 59 -11.79 16.40 7.93
N ALA A 60 -12.61 16.57 8.98
CA ALA A 60 -13.01 15.49 9.87
C ALA A 60 -13.81 14.39 9.16
N VAL A 61 -14.75 14.77 8.30
CA VAL A 61 -15.52 13.81 7.48
C VAL A 61 -14.60 13.05 6.54
N THR A 62 -13.68 13.74 5.86
CA THR A 62 -12.79 13.10 4.88
C THR A 62 -11.76 12.21 5.58
N SER A 63 -11.16 12.67 6.67
CA SER A 63 -10.12 11.96 7.40
C SER A 63 -10.64 10.79 8.25
N SER A 64 -11.94 10.75 8.60
CA SER A 64 -12.54 9.65 9.37
C SER A 64 -12.31 8.27 8.73
N PHE A 65 -12.23 8.21 7.41
CA PHE A 65 -11.84 7.02 6.66
C PHE A 65 -10.41 6.55 7.02
N PHE A 66 -9.46 7.47 7.07
CA PHE A 66 -8.07 7.16 7.42
C PHE A 66 -7.93 6.73 8.88
N LEU A 67 -8.68 7.37 9.78
CA LEU A 67 -8.72 6.98 11.20
C LEU A 67 -9.25 5.55 11.34
N GLY A 68 -10.33 5.22 10.63
CA GLY A 68 -10.84 3.86 10.54
C GLY A 68 -9.78 2.88 10.02
N ALA A 69 -9.07 3.23 8.93
CA ALA A 69 -8.06 2.39 8.32
C ALA A 69 -6.83 2.19 9.23
N PHE A 70 -6.46 3.18 10.02
CA PHE A 70 -5.42 3.04 11.05
C PHE A 70 -5.78 1.94 12.07
N PHE A 71 -6.98 1.99 12.65
CA PHE A 71 -7.43 0.95 13.56
C PHE A 71 -7.63 -0.39 12.86
N GLY A 72 -8.11 -0.38 11.61
CA GLY A 72 -8.24 -1.57 10.78
C GLY A 72 -6.91 -2.27 10.54
N ALA A 73 -5.85 -1.54 10.22
CA ALA A 73 -4.50 -2.09 10.04
C ALA A 73 -3.97 -2.73 11.33
N ILE A 74 -4.22 -2.14 12.49
CA ILE A 74 -3.85 -2.74 13.80
C ILE A 74 -4.66 -4.01 14.06
N LEU A 75 -5.98 -3.98 13.83
CA LEU A 75 -6.85 -5.14 13.98
C LEU A 75 -6.46 -6.30 13.07
N ALA A 76 -5.96 -6.01 11.87
CA ALA A 76 -5.50 -7.02 10.92
C ALA A 76 -4.45 -7.96 11.53
N PHE A 77 -3.49 -7.42 12.29
CA PHE A 77 -2.47 -8.23 12.96
C PHE A 77 -3.04 -9.13 14.05
N ILE A 78 -4.00 -8.60 14.82
CA ILE A 78 -4.60 -9.35 15.94
C ILE A 78 -5.53 -10.43 15.41
N LEU A 79 -6.38 -10.10 14.46
CA LEU A 79 -7.40 -10.99 13.93
C LEU A 79 -6.84 -11.98 12.91
N GLY A 80 -5.86 -11.57 12.09
CA GLY A 80 -5.25 -12.41 11.07
C GLY A 80 -4.58 -13.66 11.64
N ASP A 81 -3.94 -13.56 12.80
CA ASP A 81 -3.34 -14.72 13.48
C ASP A 81 -4.38 -15.57 14.22
N LYS A 82 -5.44 -14.97 14.77
CA LYS A 82 -6.47 -15.69 15.53
C LYS A 82 -7.53 -16.36 14.66
N LEU A 83 -8.08 -15.64 13.68
CA LEU A 83 -9.21 -16.10 12.86
C LEU A 83 -8.78 -16.73 11.53
N GLY A 84 -7.58 -16.46 11.08
CA GLY A 84 -7.09 -16.81 9.74
C GLY A 84 -7.23 -15.67 8.75
N ARG A 85 -6.58 -15.85 7.60
CA ARG A 85 -6.49 -14.79 6.57
C ARG A 85 -7.83 -14.61 5.86
N LYS A 86 -8.39 -15.68 5.35
CA LYS A 86 -9.69 -15.69 4.64
C LYS A 86 -10.81 -15.10 5.49
N LYS A 87 -11.00 -15.60 6.70
CA LYS A 87 -12.10 -15.14 7.57
C LYS A 87 -11.95 -13.66 7.94
N THR A 88 -10.74 -13.22 8.22
CA THR A 88 -10.45 -11.81 8.54
C THR A 88 -10.75 -10.90 7.36
N ILE A 89 -10.36 -11.29 6.12
CA ILE A 89 -10.67 -10.54 4.89
C ILE A 89 -12.19 -10.47 4.68
N LEU A 90 -12.91 -11.57 4.82
CA LEU A 90 -14.37 -11.59 4.63
C LEU A 90 -15.11 -10.75 5.67
N ALA A 91 -14.72 -10.83 6.95
CA ALA A 91 -15.29 -9.98 7.99
C ALA A 91 -15.06 -8.48 7.70
N ALA A 92 -13.87 -8.13 7.21
CA ALA A 92 -13.56 -6.77 6.80
C ALA A 92 -14.42 -6.31 5.60
N HIS A 93 -14.68 -7.19 4.63
CA HIS A 93 -15.57 -6.85 3.51
C HIS A 93 -17.03 -6.69 3.95
N VAL A 94 -17.50 -7.38 4.98
CA VAL A 94 -18.81 -7.11 5.59
C VAL A 94 -18.85 -5.69 6.16
N LEU A 95 -17.81 -5.27 6.91
CA LEU A 95 -17.72 -3.89 7.42
C LEU A 95 -17.67 -2.86 6.29
N ASN A 96 -16.91 -3.14 5.22
CA ASN A 96 -16.85 -2.29 4.05
C ASN A 96 -18.24 -2.13 3.40
N THR A 97 -18.98 -3.23 3.28
CA THR A 97 -20.33 -3.22 2.69
C THR A 97 -21.29 -2.37 3.51
N ILE A 98 -21.30 -2.56 4.83
CA ILE A 98 -22.13 -1.75 5.74
C ILE A 98 -21.73 -0.28 5.64
N GLY A 99 -20.40 0.01 5.67
CA GLY A 99 -19.89 1.37 5.56
C GLY A 99 -20.27 2.04 4.23
N ALA A 100 -20.17 1.34 3.11
CA ALA A 100 -20.58 1.85 1.79
C ALA A 100 -22.09 2.12 1.71
N ALA A 101 -22.93 1.21 2.22
CA ALA A 101 -24.37 1.37 2.28
C ALA A 101 -24.78 2.59 3.13
N LEU A 102 -24.16 2.76 4.31
CA LEU A 102 -24.41 3.91 5.18
C LEU A 102 -24.01 5.24 4.52
N GLN A 103 -22.91 5.27 3.78
CA GLN A 103 -22.47 6.46 3.04
C GLN A 103 -23.44 6.80 1.92
N ALA A 104 -23.83 5.83 1.09
CA ALA A 104 -24.74 6.04 -0.04
C ALA A 104 -26.13 6.48 0.39
N SER A 105 -26.61 5.98 1.54
CA SER A 105 -27.93 6.31 2.11
C SER A 105 -27.92 7.45 3.11
N ALA A 106 -26.81 8.20 3.25
CA ALA A 106 -26.67 9.20 4.30
C ALA A 106 -27.65 10.37 4.16
N TYR A 107 -28.28 10.73 5.29
CA TYR A 107 -29.12 11.92 5.47
C TYR A 107 -28.61 12.86 6.58
N GLY A 108 -27.60 12.44 7.35
CA GLY A 108 -26.99 13.21 8.41
C GLY A 108 -25.48 12.99 8.48
N LEU A 109 -24.73 14.00 8.96
CA LEU A 109 -23.27 13.91 9.11
C LEU A 109 -22.82 12.75 9.99
N PRO A 110 -23.47 12.45 11.15
CA PRO A 110 -23.05 11.29 11.96
C PRO A 110 -23.11 9.97 11.20
N GLN A 111 -24.17 9.74 10.41
CA GLN A 111 -24.30 8.55 9.57
C GLN A 111 -23.18 8.45 8.54
N LEU A 112 -22.84 9.57 7.89
CA LEU A 112 -21.77 9.65 6.91
C LEU A 112 -20.41 9.35 7.54
N ILE A 113 -20.10 9.94 8.71
CA ILE A 113 -18.84 9.73 9.44
C ILE A 113 -18.72 8.27 9.89
N ILE A 114 -19.78 7.70 10.47
CA ILE A 114 -19.80 6.29 10.87
C ILE A 114 -19.58 5.39 9.66
N GLY A 115 -20.28 5.65 8.54
CA GLY A 115 -20.11 4.91 7.30
C GLY A 115 -18.70 4.95 6.76
N ARG A 116 -18.06 6.13 6.78
CA ARG A 116 -16.66 6.30 6.37
C ARG A 116 -15.68 5.59 7.31
N THR A 117 -15.89 5.68 8.61
CA THR A 117 -15.04 5.02 9.61
C THR A 117 -15.13 3.50 9.49
N LEU A 118 -16.33 2.92 9.35
CA LEU A 118 -16.51 1.47 9.16
C LEU A 118 -15.87 0.99 7.85
N ASN A 119 -16.08 1.73 6.76
CA ASN A 119 -15.43 1.45 5.49
C ASN A 119 -13.90 1.56 5.62
N GLY A 120 -13.40 2.57 6.35
CA GLY A 120 -11.98 2.70 6.68
C GLY A 120 -11.44 1.48 7.43
N ILE A 121 -12.10 1.04 8.51
CA ILE A 121 -11.68 -0.15 9.27
C ILE A 121 -11.55 -1.36 8.34
N GLY A 122 -12.55 -1.62 7.50
CA GLY A 122 -12.52 -2.72 6.57
C GLY A 122 -11.38 -2.60 5.55
N ILE A 123 -11.15 -1.41 4.97
CA ILE A 123 -10.04 -1.17 4.04
C ILE A 123 -8.67 -1.32 4.75
N GLY A 124 -8.52 -0.85 5.98
CA GLY A 124 -7.30 -1.04 6.76
C GLY A 124 -6.95 -2.52 6.98
N VAL A 125 -7.97 -3.34 7.28
CA VAL A 125 -7.79 -4.79 7.39
C VAL A 125 -7.43 -5.42 6.04
N THR A 126 -8.21 -5.13 4.99
CA THR A 126 -8.03 -5.78 3.68
C THR A 126 -6.74 -5.38 3.00
N SER A 127 -6.33 -4.10 3.07
CA SER A 127 -5.06 -3.62 2.52
C SER A 127 -3.83 -4.28 3.16
N THR A 128 -3.96 -4.76 4.40
CA THR A 128 -2.90 -5.47 5.12
C THR A 128 -2.96 -6.99 4.87
N MET A 129 -4.15 -7.60 4.96
CA MET A 129 -4.30 -9.07 4.95
C MET A 129 -4.40 -9.67 3.55
N SER A 130 -4.96 -8.96 2.57
CA SER A 130 -5.19 -9.52 1.25
C SER A 130 -3.88 -9.84 0.50
N PRO A 131 -2.87 -8.93 0.46
CA PRO A 131 -1.57 -9.24 -0.12
C PRO A 131 -0.82 -10.35 0.64
N VAL A 132 -1.00 -10.43 1.96
CA VAL A 132 -0.40 -11.51 2.78
C VAL A 132 -1.03 -12.85 2.40
N TYR A 133 -2.36 -12.93 2.33
CA TYR A 133 -3.08 -14.13 1.94
C TYR A 133 -2.67 -14.61 0.54
N LEU A 134 -2.65 -13.71 -0.45
CA LEU A 134 -2.17 -14.01 -1.79
C LEU A 134 -0.73 -14.54 -1.76
N GLY A 135 0.17 -13.84 -1.04
CA GLY A 135 1.58 -14.20 -0.95
C GLY A 135 1.85 -15.55 -0.25
N GLU A 136 0.94 -15.99 0.65
CA GLU A 136 1.02 -17.29 1.34
C GLU A 136 0.46 -18.46 0.50
N CYS A 137 -0.43 -18.18 -0.46
CA CYS A 137 -1.07 -19.17 -1.31
C CYS A 137 -0.40 -19.37 -2.68
N VAL A 138 0.51 -18.47 -3.07
CA VAL A 138 1.10 -18.47 -4.42
C VAL A 138 2.57 -18.88 -4.38
N LYS A 139 3.02 -19.59 -5.44
CA LYS A 139 4.42 -19.98 -5.61
C LYS A 139 5.36 -18.76 -5.64
N PRO A 140 6.57 -18.86 -5.07
CA PRO A 140 7.48 -17.72 -4.94
C PRO A 140 7.75 -16.94 -6.24
N HIS A 141 7.89 -17.64 -7.37
CA HIS A 141 8.20 -17.04 -8.68
C HIS A 141 7.02 -16.25 -9.29
N LEU A 142 5.77 -16.50 -8.86
CA LEU A 142 4.57 -15.77 -9.31
C LEU A 142 4.17 -14.64 -8.36
N ARG A 143 4.61 -14.69 -7.10
CA ARG A 143 4.17 -13.77 -6.03
C ARG A 143 4.31 -12.30 -6.44
N GLY A 144 5.47 -11.91 -6.93
CA GLY A 144 5.72 -10.52 -7.34
C GLY A 144 4.77 -10.05 -8.43
N ARG A 145 4.57 -10.87 -9.46
CA ARG A 145 3.67 -10.53 -10.60
C ARG A 145 2.22 -10.35 -10.15
N LEU A 146 1.73 -11.22 -9.28
CA LEU A 146 0.33 -11.18 -8.83
C LEU A 146 0.07 -10.03 -7.86
N LEU A 147 1.01 -9.70 -6.98
CA LEU A 147 0.93 -8.51 -6.12
C LEU A 147 0.91 -7.21 -6.93
N VAL A 148 1.61 -7.18 -8.06
CA VAL A 148 1.57 -6.05 -9.00
C VAL A 148 0.17 -5.88 -9.61
N ILE A 149 -0.55 -6.97 -9.90
CA ILE A 149 -1.94 -6.91 -10.38
C ILE A 149 -2.82 -6.18 -9.35
N GLY A 150 -2.70 -6.52 -8.06
CA GLY A 150 -3.41 -5.82 -6.98
C GLY A 150 -3.08 -4.32 -6.93
N ALA A 151 -1.80 -3.96 -6.98
CA ALA A 151 -1.38 -2.55 -6.99
C ALA A 151 -1.92 -1.78 -8.21
N SER A 152 -1.88 -2.39 -9.40
CA SER A 152 -2.42 -1.81 -10.63
C SER A 152 -3.94 -1.67 -10.57
N ALA A 153 -4.64 -2.65 -10.00
CA ALA A 153 -6.08 -2.63 -9.78
C ALA A 153 -6.50 -1.48 -8.85
N ASN A 154 -5.73 -1.21 -7.81
CA ASN A 154 -5.95 -0.07 -6.92
C ASN A 154 -5.94 1.27 -7.68
N ILE A 155 -4.88 1.54 -8.43
CA ILE A 155 -4.71 2.82 -9.15
C ILE A 155 -5.72 2.93 -10.29
N SER A 156 -6.03 1.82 -10.99
CA SER A 156 -7.06 1.79 -12.03
C SER A 156 -8.43 2.16 -11.48
N SER A 157 -8.77 1.63 -10.31
CA SER A 157 -10.04 1.90 -9.66
C SER A 157 -10.13 3.33 -9.11
N PHE A 158 -9.02 3.90 -8.65
CA PHE A 158 -8.93 5.33 -8.33
C PHE A 158 -9.23 6.22 -9.54
N ALA A 159 -8.62 5.92 -10.69
CA ALA A 159 -8.89 6.64 -11.93
C ALA A 159 -10.34 6.47 -12.38
N LEU A 160 -10.87 5.24 -12.33
CA LEU A 160 -12.27 4.93 -12.66
C LEU A 160 -13.26 5.73 -11.78
N ALA A 161 -13.01 5.83 -10.47
CA ALA A 161 -13.84 6.59 -9.56
C ALA A 161 -13.93 8.07 -9.96
N ASN A 162 -12.80 8.66 -10.37
CA ASN A 162 -12.77 10.04 -10.86
C ASN A 162 -13.53 10.21 -12.19
N TRP A 163 -13.43 9.27 -13.13
CA TRP A 163 -14.21 9.28 -14.37
C TRP A 163 -15.70 9.12 -14.12
N ILE A 164 -16.11 8.28 -13.16
CA ILE A 164 -17.52 8.15 -12.75
C ILE A 164 -18.03 9.47 -12.14
N ASN A 165 -17.24 10.11 -11.29
CA ASN A 165 -17.56 11.42 -10.73
C ASN A 165 -17.73 12.49 -11.83
N TYR A 166 -16.89 12.46 -12.85
CA TYR A 166 -17.01 13.36 -14.01
C TYR A 166 -18.27 13.05 -14.83
N ALA A 167 -18.52 11.79 -15.17
CA ALA A 167 -19.70 11.39 -15.94
C ALA A 167 -21.01 11.79 -15.24
N LEU A 168 -21.03 11.71 -13.90
CA LEU A 168 -22.19 12.09 -13.10
C LEU A 168 -22.26 13.61 -12.81
N ALA A 169 -21.24 14.39 -13.17
CA ALA A 169 -21.31 15.85 -13.08
C ALA A 169 -22.37 16.47 -14.01
N PHE A 170 -22.75 15.76 -15.09
CA PHE A 170 -23.79 16.17 -16.02
C PHE A 170 -25.21 15.84 -15.54
N ARG A 171 -25.34 15.11 -14.42
CA ARG A 171 -26.61 14.78 -13.78
C ARG A 171 -26.78 15.66 -12.54
N GLY A 172 -27.97 16.20 -12.35
CA GLY A 172 -28.31 16.95 -11.15
C GLY A 172 -28.83 16.08 -10.01
N GLY A 173 -28.98 16.68 -8.82
CA GLY A 173 -29.63 16.07 -7.68
C GLY A 173 -28.80 14.99 -6.97
N ALA A 174 -29.47 14.18 -6.17
CA ALA A 174 -28.85 13.19 -5.29
C ALA A 174 -28.03 12.10 -6.02
N LEU A 175 -28.34 11.82 -7.29
CA LEU A 175 -27.60 10.85 -8.08
C LEU A 175 -26.12 11.23 -8.26
N GLN A 176 -25.80 12.54 -8.28
CA GLN A 176 -24.44 13.02 -8.49
C GLN A 176 -23.45 12.53 -7.42
N TRP A 177 -23.91 12.26 -6.20
CA TRP A 177 -23.05 11.83 -5.10
C TRP A 177 -23.43 10.47 -4.51
N ARG A 178 -24.74 10.11 -4.47
CA ARG A 178 -25.17 8.82 -3.91
C ARG A 178 -24.79 7.65 -4.81
N LEU A 179 -24.94 7.79 -6.14
CA LEU A 179 -24.62 6.71 -7.07
C LEU A 179 -23.11 6.35 -7.06
N PRO A 180 -22.15 7.30 -7.12
CA PRO A 180 -20.75 6.96 -6.95
C PRO A 180 -20.46 6.22 -5.65
N LEU A 181 -21.06 6.62 -4.52
CA LEU A 181 -20.90 5.94 -3.25
C LEU A 181 -21.54 4.55 -3.24
N ALA A 182 -22.68 4.35 -3.92
CA ALA A 182 -23.35 3.06 -4.02
C ALA A 182 -22.62 2.06 -4.93
N ILE A 183 -21.89 2.53 -5.94
CA ILE A 183 -21.07 1.67 -6.83
C ILE A 183 -20.04 0.85 -6.05
N GLN A 184 -19.60 1.30 -4.88
CA GLN A 184 -18.75 0.52 -4.00
C GLN A 184 -19.34 -0.87 -3.67
N LEU A 185 -20.66 -1.00 -3.67
CA LEU A 185 -21.36 -2.27 -3.40
C LEU A 185 -21.18 -3.32 -4.51
N ILE A 186 -20.59 -2.97 -5.66
CA ILE A 186 -20.25 -3.95 -6.70
C ILE A 186 -19.15 -4.91 -6.21
N PHE A 187 -18.18 -4.43 -5.44
CA PHE A 187 -17.05 -5.26 -4.98
C PHE A 187 -17.49 -6.48 -4.14
N PRO A 188 -18.34 -6.34 -3.11
CA PRO A 188 -18.81 -7.49 -2.35
C PRO A 188 -19.64 -8.48 -3.17
N PHE A 189 -20.38 -8.02 -4.20
CA PHE A 189 -21.10 -8.92 -5.11
C PHE A 189 -20.17 -9.80 -5.95
N ILE A 190 -18.89 -9.43 -6.11
CA ILE A 190 -17.87 -10.26 -6.76
C ILE A 190 -17.16 -11.13 -5.72
N ILE A 191 -16.78 -10.57 -4.57
CA ILE A 191 -15.94 -11.24 -3.56
C ILE A 191 -16.70 -12.35 -2.83
N PHE A 192 -17.93 -12.08 -2.35
CA PHE A 192 -18.66 -13.06 -1.54
C PHE A 192 -19.05 -14.35 -2.30
N PRO A 193 -19.45 -14.33 -3.58
CA PRO A 193 -19.67 -15.56 -4.34
C PRO A 193 -18.39 -16.41 -4.54
N ILE A 194 -17.22 -15.77 -4.62
CA ILE A 194 -15.93 -16.46 -4.80
C ILE A 194 -15.43 -17.05 -3.46
N ALA A 195 -15.76 -16.40 -2.35
CA ALA A 195 -15.25 -16.76 -1.03
C ALA A 195 -15.43 -18.24 -0.62
N PRO A 196 -16.55 -18.95 -0.93
CA PRO A 196 -16.69 -20.37 -0.63
C PRO A 196 -15.66 -21.25 -1.34
N PHE A 197 -15.21 -20.85 -2.52
CA PHE A 197 -14.32 -21.66 -3.39
C PHE A 197 -12.83 -21.48 -3.10
N VAL A 198 -12.43 -20.62 -2.18
CA VAL A 198 -11.03 -20.44 -1.79
C VAL A 198 -10.77 -20.99 -0.39
N PRO A 199 -9.68 -21.72 -0.18
CA PRO A 199 -9.32 -22.29 1.13
C PRO A 199 -8.69 -21.22 2.05
N GLU A 200 -8.39 -21.59 3.28
CA GLU A 200 -7.55 -20.79 4.19
C GLU A 200 -6.06 -20.91 3.80
N SER A 201 -5.23 -19.97 4.25
CA SER A 201 -3.78 -19.99 4.00
C SER A 201 -3.12 -21.28 4.52
N PRO A 202 -2.30 -21.98 3.72
CA PRO A 202 -1.56 -23.16 4.19
C PRO A 202 -0.58 -22.80 5.33
N ARG A 203 0.01 -21.62 5.29
CA ARG A 203 0.91 -21.15 6.34
C ARG A 203 0.17 -20.91 7.65
N TRP A 204 -1.01 -20.31 7.60
CA TRP A 204 -1.84 -20.12 8.80
C TRP A 204 -2.33 -21.46 9.37
N LEU A 205 -2.72 -22.41 8.54
CA LEU A 205 -3.12 -23.75 8.99
C LEU A 205 -1.99 -24.43 9.77
N LEU A 206 -0.74 -24.29 9.33
CA LEU A 206 0.45 -24.78 10.04
C LEU A 206 0.66 -24.04 11.38
N LEU A 207 0.42 -22.73 11.42
CA LEU A 207 0.47 -21.96 12.68
C LEU A 207 -0.58 -22.41 13.67
N ALA A 208 -1.76 -22.82 13.18
CA ALA A 208 -2.87 -23.35 13.97
C ALA A 208 -2.71 -24.85 14.32
N GLY A 209 -1.62 -25.51 13.94
CA GLY A 209 -1.38 -26.92 14.20
C GLY A 209 -2.21 -27.89 13.34
N GLN A 210 -2.76 -27.43 12.22
CA GLN A 210 -3.60 -28.20 11.30
C GLN A 210 -2.79 -28.71 10.11
N ASP A 211 -1.82 -29.62 10.37
CA ASP A 211 -0.85 -30.09 9.36
C ASP A 211 -1.53 -30.79 8.16
N ASP A 212 -2.54 -31.62 8.40
CA ASP A 212 -3.24 -32.33 7.31
C ASP A 212 -4.08 -31.41 6.44
N ALA A 213 -4.73 -30.39 7.05
CA ALA A 213 -5.45 -29.37 6.30
C ALA A 213 -4.49 -28.52 5.45
N ALA A 214 -3.30 -28.21 5.96
CA ALA A 214 -2.28 -27.48 5.22
C ALA A 214 -1.79 -28.30 3.99
N LYS A 215 -1.50 -29.60 4.15
CA LYS A 215 -1.12 -30.48 3.04
C LYS A 215 -2.24 -30.58 2.00
N TRP A 216 -3.49 -30.67 2.46
CA TRP A 216 -4.64 -30.69 1.56
C TRP A 216 -4.76 -29.40 0.76
N VAL A 217 -4.60 -28.22 1.37
CA VAL A 217 -4.61 -26.94 0.64
C VAL A 217 -3.45 -26.86 -0.36
N LEU A 218 -2.24 -27.33 0.02
CA LEU A 218 -1.10 -27.37 -0.88
C LEU A 218 -1.35 -28.33 -2.07
N SER A 219 -2.03 -29.47 -1.85
CA SER A 219 -2.43 -30.38 -2.93
C SER A 219 -3.41 -29.74 -3.92
N LEU A 220 -4.34 -28.91 -3.43
CA LEU A 220 -5.24 -28.13 -4.28
C LEU A 220 -4.48 -27.08 -5.10
N LEU A 221 -3.55 -26.34 -4.47
CA LEU A 221 -2.75 -25.31 -5.14
C LEU A 221 -1.80 -25.88 -6.20
N ASN A 222 -1.22 -27.06 -5.93
CA ASN A 222 -0.33 -27.76 -6.88
C ASN A 222 -1.09 -28.63 -7.88
N ASN A 223 -2.40 -28.82 -7.70
CA ASN A 223 -3.24 -29.73 -8.51
C ASN A 223 -2.72 -31.16 -8.53
N THR A 224 -2.31 -31.68 -7.37
CA THR A 224 -1.72 -33.03 -7.19
C THR A 224 -2.36 -33.71 -5.99
N SER A 225 -1.89 -34.93 -5.65
CA SER A 225 -2.31 -35.64 -4.44
C SER A 225 -1.60 -35.10 -3.19
N THR A 226 -2.15 -35.33 -2.00
CA THR A 226 -1.53 -34.95 -0.73
C THR A 226 -0.23 -35.67 -0.41
N SER A 227 0.01 -36.84 -1.06
CA SER A 227 1.23 -37.66 -0.94
C SER A 227 2.29 -37.33 -1.99
N ASP A 228 2.01 -36.38 -2.88
CA ASP A 228 2.94 -35.96 -3.93
C ASP A 228 4.20 -35.31 -3.33
N GLU A 229 5.35 -35.61 -3.93
CA GLU A 229 6.65 -35.09 -3.47
C GLU A 229 6.69 -33.58 -3.46
N SER A 230 6.06 -32.92 -4.43
CA SER A 230 5.99 -31.45 -4.49
C SER A 230 5.23 -30.84 -3.31
N VAL A 231 4.14 -31.49 -2.86
CA VAL A 231 3.35 -31.07 -1.70
C VAL A 231 4.14 -31.24 -0.41
N ILE A 232 4.87 -32.36 -0.28
CA ILE A 232 5.72 -32.62 0.89
C ILE A 232 6.88 -31.63 0.93
N ALA A 233 7.50 -31.33 -0.22
CA ALA A 233 8.56 -30.35 -0.33
C ALA A 233 8.10 -28.94 0.07
N ASP A 234 6.95 -28.46 -0.45
CA ASP A 234 6.37 -27.18 -0.10
C ASP A 234 6.01 -27.10 1.39
N TYR A 235 5.38 -28.16 1.94
CA TYR A 235 5.06 -28.26 3.36
C TYR A 235 6.32 -28.15 4.24
N ASN A 236 7.37 -28.90 3.91
CA ASN A 236 8.63 -28.86 4.66
C ASN A 236 9.31 -27.49 4.55
N SER A 237 9.30 -26.89 3.37
CA SER A 237 9.85 -25.55 3.11
C SER A 237 9.16 -24.48 3.95
N ILE A 238 7.82 -24.47 4.00
CA ILE A 238 7.05 -23.53 4.83
C ILE A 238 7.38 -23.77 6.32
N LYS A 239 7.42 -25.01 6.76
CA LYS A 239 7.71 -25.37 8.17
C LYS A 239 9.13 -24.99 8.57
N ALA A 240 10.12 -25.15 7.68
CA ALA A 240 11.49 -24.71 7.88
C ALA A 240 11.58 -23.17 7.97
N SER A 241 10.92 -22.46 7.06
CA SER A 241 10.84 -20.99 7.10
C SER A 241 10.23 -20.46 8.41
N MET A 242 9.14 -21.09 8.90
CA MET A 242 8.52 -20.72 10.17
C MET A 242 9.43 -20.99 11.37
N ARG A 243 10.23 -22.08 11.34
CA ARG A 243 11.23 -22.36 12.39
C ARG A 243 12.33 -21.31 12.39
N LEU A 244 12.84 -20.93 11.21
CA LEU A 244 13.85 -19.87 11.07
C LEU A 244 13.32 -18.53 11.59
N GLU A 245 12.09 -18.14 11.24
CA GLU A 245 11.49 -16.91 11.77
C GLU A 245 11.35 -16.92 13.29
N ARG A 246 10.97 -18.07 13.87
CA ARG A 246 10.88 -18.21 15.34
C ARG A 246 12.26 -18.14 15.99
N ALA A 247 13.28 -18.74 15.40
CA ALA A 247 14.66 -18.72 15.90
C ALA A 247 15.27 -17.29 15.88
N HIS A 248 14.90 -16.49 14.87
CA HIS A 248 15.37 -15.10 14.72
C HIS A 248 14.43 -14.08 15.39
N ARG A 249 13.45 -14.53 16.15
CA ARG A 249 12.46 -13.64 16.77
C ARG A 249 13.09 -12.85 17.92
N VAL A 250 13.23 -11.54 17.74
CA VAL A 250 13.70 -10.63 18.77
C VAL A 250 12.49 -10.14 19.60
N PRO A 251 12.55 -10.13 20.94
CA PRO A 251 11.52 -9.53 21.78
C PRO A 251 11.29 -8.06 21.45
N LEU A 252 10.04 -7.60 21.57
CA LEU A 252 9.67 -6.22 21.26
C LEU A 252 10.51 -5.20 22.03
N MET A 253 10.71 -5.43 23.32
CA MET A 253 11.45 -4.50 24.18
C MET A 253 12.94 -4.43 23.83
N ASP A 254 13.54 -5.55 23.44
CA ASP A 254 14.96 -5.58 23.07
C ASP A 254 15.19 -4.89 21.73
N ALA A 255 14.29 -5.08 20.79
CA ALA A 255 14.31 -4.36 19.52
C ALA A 255 14.13 -2.85 19.72
N LEU A 256 13.14 -2.41 20.51
CA LEU A 256 12.88 -0.99 20.79
C LEU A 256 14.01 -0.33 21.59
N ARG A 257 14.75 -1.10 22.41
CA ARG A 257 15.93 -0.61 23.14
C ARG A 257 17.23 -0.69 22.32
N ASN A 258 17.14 -1.08 21.05
CA ASN A 258 18.29 -1.24 20.14
C ASN A 258 19.38 -2.16 20.72
N ARG A 259 19.00 -3.24 21.41
CA ARG A 259 19.90 -4.22 22.01
C ARG A 259 20.20 -5.40 21.10
N ASP A 260 19.59 -5.45 19.93
CA ASP A 260 19.75 -6.50 18.93
C ASP A 260 20.80 -6.13 17.88
N LYS A 261 21.61 -7.13 17.48
CA LYS A 261 22.66 -6.97 16.47
C LYS A 261 22.11 -6.57 15.09
N THR A 262 20.86 -6.92 14.79
CA THR A 262 20.20 -6.68 13.50
C THR A 262 19.63 -5.27 13.36
N GLN A 263 19.77 -4.42 14.39
CA GLN A 263 19.32 -3.01 14.39
C GLN A 263 17.84 -2.83 14.04
N ASN A 264 16.97 -3.63 14.64
CA ASN A 264 15.53 -3.61 14.31
C ASN A 264 14.86 -2.26 14.58
N LEU A 265 15.30 -1.50 15.60
CA LEU A 265 14.80 -0.14 15.85
C LEU A 265 15.09 0.80 14.67
N ARG A 266 16.33 0.80 14.16
CA ARG A 266 16.72 1.60 13.01
C ARG A 266 15.89 1.23 11.77
N ARG A 267 15.72 -0.06 11.49
CA ARG A 267 14.93 -0.55 10.37
C ARG A 267 13.44 -0.18 10.51
N LEU A 268 12.91 -0.26 11.73
CA LEU A 268 11.55 0.20 12.04
C LEU A 268 11.39 1.69 11.76
N ILE A 269 12.32 2.54 12.22
CA ILE A 269 12.31 3.98 11.96
C ILE A 269 12.41 4.28 10.47
N LEU A 270 13.26 3.56 9.73
CA LEU A 270 13.38 3.72 8.28
C LEU A 270 12.09 3.31 7.56
N SER A 271 11.48 2.19 7.93
CA SER A 271 10.23 1.74 7.30
C SER A 271 9.03 2.65 7.61
N CYS A 272 8.86 3.08 8.87
CA CYS A 272 7.85 4.06 9.23
C CYS A 272 8.12 5.42 8.61
N GLY A 273 9.40 5.83 8.54
CA GLY A 273 9.82 7.09 7.94
C GLY A 273 9.51 7.19 6.45
N THR A 274 9.60 6.10 5.67
CA THR A 274 9.18 6.13 4.26
C THR A 274 7.68 6.41 4.13
N GLN A 275 6.86 5.81 4.98
CA GLN A 275 5.41 6.00 4.97
C GLN A 275 5.02 7.41 5.46
N PHE A 276 5.74 7.92 6.47
CA PHE A 276 5.59 9.29 6.94
C PHE A 276 5.89 10.29 5.81
N MET A 277 7.05 10.17 5.18
CA MET A 277 7.46 11.06 4.09
C MET A 277 6.49 10.96 2.91
N GLN A 278 6.02 9.76 2.53
CA GLN A 278 5.04 9.57 1.47
C GLN A 278 3.78 10.41 1.70
N GLN A 279 3.24 10.43 2.90
CA GLN A 279 2.03 11.20 3.19
C GLN A 279 2.28 12.71 3.11
N PHE A 280 3.44 13.15 3.60
CA PHE A 280 3.86 14.55 3.54
C PHE A 280 4.42 14.99 2.18
N THR A 281 4.41 14.14 1.15
CA THR A 281 4.57 14.61 -0.24
C THR A 281 3.33 15.32 -0.78
N GLY A 282 2.18 15.26 -0.09
CA GLY A 282 0.93 15.89 -0.50
C GLY A 282 0.00 15.03 -1.35
N ILE A 283 0.30 13.72 -1.53
CA ILE A 283 -0.50 12.83 -2.41
C ILE A 283 -1.98 12.78 -2.02
N ASN A 284 -2.29 12.66 -0.73
CA ASN A 284 -3.67 12.59 -0.28
C ASN A 284 -4.36 13.95 -0.30
N SER A 285 -3.63 15.05 -0.15
CA SER A 285 -4.18 16.41 -0.33
C SER A 285 -4.69 16.60 -1.76
N LEU A 286 -3.91 16.23 -2.76
CA LEU A 286 -4.35 16.29 -4.15
C LEU A 286 -5.39 15.19 -4.48
N GLY A 287 -5.21 13.96 -3.97
CA GLY A 287 -6.12 12.86 -4.25
C GLY A 287 -7.56 13.10 -3.79
N PHE A 288 -7.76 13.74 -2.63
CA PHE A 288 -9.09 13.98 -2.05
C PHE A 288 -9.64 15.37 -2.31
N TYR A 289 -8.80 16.38 -2.57
CA TYR A 289 -9.25 17.76 -2.66
C TYR A 289 -8.93 18.43 -4.00
N LEU A 290 -8.39 17.70 -5.00
CA LEU A 290 -8.08 18.31 -6.30
C LEU A 290 -9.30 18.98 -6.96
N PRO A 291 -10.50 18.35 -7.08
CA PRO A 291 -11.67 19.03 -7.62
C PRO A 291 -12.07 20.28 -6.82
N THR A 292 -12.00 20.20 -5.49
CA THR A 292 -12.29 21.35 -4.59
C THR A 292 -11.31 22.49 -4.83
N LEU A 293 -10.02 22.18 -4.90
CA LEU A 293 -8.97 23.15 -5.19
C LEU A 293 -9.18 23.83 -6.55
N LEU A 294 -9.48 23.05 -7.59
CA LEU A 294 -9.70 23.57 -8.94
C LEU A 294 -10.93 24.48 -9.01
N HIS A 295 -11.99 24.10 -8.28
CA HIS A 295 -13.24 24.87 -8.27
C HIS A 295 -13.12 26.15 -7.42
N GLU A 296 -12.61 26.03 -6.20
CA GLU A 296 -12.62 27.13 -5.23
C GLU A 296 -11.39 28.08 -5.37
N SER A 297 -10.19 27.53 -5.65
CA SER A 297 -8.96 28.34 -5.68
C SER A 297 -8.57 28.81 -7.08
N VAL A 298 -8.90 28.03 -8.12
CA VAL A 298 -8.59 28.38 -9.52
C VAL A 298 -9.78 28.99 -10.26
N GLY A 299 -11.02 28.69 -9.77
CA GLY A 299 -12.26 29.25 -10.34
C GLY A 299 -12.79 28.52 -11.56
N TYR A 300 -12.43 27.24 -11.75
CA TYR A 300 -13.02 26.40 -12.79
C TYR A 300 -14.47 26.01 -12.44
N ASP A 301 -15.28 25.80 -13.45
CA ASP A 301 -16.59 25.20 -13.28
C ASP A 301 -16.48 23.76 -12.75
N LEU A 302 -17.55 23.26 -12.15
CA LEU A 302 -17.61 21.96 -11.53
C LEU A 302 -17.27 20.81 -12.49
N GLN A 303 -17.73 20.89 -13.73
CA GLN A 303 -17.50 19.84 -14.74
C GLN A 303 -16.02 19.80 -15.13
N THR A 304 -15.41 20.95 -15.42
CA THR A 304 -13.98 21.05 -15.75
C THR A 304 -13.10 20.61 -14.56
N SER A 305 -13.47 20.97 -13.32
CA SER A 305 -12.72 20.56 -12.14
C SER A 305 -12.71 19.03 -11.96
N LYS A 306 -13.87 18.36 -12.16
CA LYS A 306 -13.96 16.89 -12.14
C LYS A 306 -13.27 16.24 -13.33
N LEU A 307 -13.33 16.84 -14.53
CA LEU A 307 -12.61 16.35 -15.71
C LEU A 307 -11.09 16.34 -15.46
N LEU A 308 -10.55 17.46 -14.97
CA LEU A 308 -9.10 17.57 -14.71
C LEU A 308 -8.64 16.61 -13.62
N ALA A 309 -9.47 16.34 -12.61
CA ALA A 309 -9.19 15.30 -11.63
C ALA A 309 -9.20 13.89 -12.26
N ALA A 310 -10.10 13.60 -13.18
CA ALA A 310 -10.14 12.33 -13.90
C ALA A 310 -8.93 12.17 -14.82
N VAL A 311 -8.52 13.23 -15.53
CA VAL A 311 -7.28 13.27 -16.33
C VAL A 311 -6.06 13.03 -15.43
N SER A 312 -6.00 13.69 -14.27
CA SER A 312 -4.92 13.51 -13.30
C SER A 312 -4.82 12.06 -12.80
N GLY A 313 -5.97 11.43 -12.49
CA GLY A 313 -6.04 10.00 -12.13
C GLY A 313 -5.56 9.09 -13.27
N THR A 314 -5.86 9.44 -14.52
CA THR A 314 -5.39 8.69 -15.69
C THR A 314 -3.88 8.82 -15.90
N VAL A 315 -3.33 10.02 -15.72
CA VAL A 315 -1.88 10.25 -15.77
C VAL A 315 -1.18 9.47 -14.65
N TYR A 316 -1.76 9.46 -13.44
CA TYR A 316 -1.26 8.65 -12.33
C TYR A 316 -1.22 7.16 -12.69
N LEU A 317 -2.29 6.62 -13.29
CA LEU A 317 -2.37 5.24 -13.74
C LEU A 317 -1.30 4.91 -14.79
N ILE A 318 -1.17 5.73 -15.82
CA ILE A 318 -0.17 5.52 -16.88
C ILE A 318 1.24 5.53 -16.29
N ALA A 319 1.55 6.51 -15.44
CA ALA A 319 2.85 6.62 -14.79
C ALA A 319 3.15 5.45 -13.85
N ALA A 320 2.12 4.87 -13.18
CA ALA A 320 2.28 3.70 -12.33
C ALA A 320 2.69 2.45 -13.11
N PHE A 321 2.23 2.27 -14.35
CA PHE A 321 2.72 1.16 -15.19
C PHE A 321 4.20 1.30 -15.53
N PHE A 322 4.71 2.51 -15.74
CA PHE A 322 6.15 2.74 -15.95
C PHE A 322 6.97 2.43 -14.70
N SER A 323 6.40 2.57 -13.50
CA SER A 323 7.06 2.22 -12.24
C SER A 323 7.60 0.79 -12.25
N LEU A 324 6.82 -0.18 -12.79
CA LEU A 324 7.19 -1.59 -12.85
C LEU A 324 8.46 -1.87 -13.64
N ALA A 325 8.71 -1.08 -14.68
CA ALA A 325 9.91 -1.23 -15.51
C ALA A 325 11.15 -0.55 -14.90
N VAL A 326 10.95 0.43 -14.03
CA VAL A 326 12.01 1.34 -13.56
C VAL A 326 12.50 0.97 -12.15
N ILE A 327 11.63 0.47 -11.28
CA ILE A 327 11.92 0.25 -9.85
C ILE A 327 13.12 -0.68 -9.60
N ASP A 328 13.24 -1.76 -10.37
CA ASP A 328 14.33 -2.74 -10.21
C ASP A 328 15.61 -2.32 -10.94
N ARG A 329 15.50 -1.49 -11.99
CA ARG A 329 16.65 -1.01 -12.77
C ARG A 329 17.36 0.15 -12.10
N VAL A 330 16.61 1.13 -11.60
CA VAL A 330 17.15 2.36 -11.01
C VAL A 330 17.46 2.18 -9.53
N GLY A 331 16.65 1.38 -8.83
CA GLY A 331 16.73 1.16 -7.39
C GLY A 331 15.84 2.09 -6.58
N ARG A 332 15.51 1.66 -5.35
CA ARG A 332 14.53 2.33 -4.48
C ARG A 332 15.04 3.69 -4.01
N ARG A 333 16.30 3.73 -3.56
CA ARG A 333 16.92 4.94 -3.00
C ARG A 333 17.04 6.07 -4.03
N LYS A 334 17.51 5.76 -5.24
CA LYS A 334 17.64 6.77 -6.31
C LYS A 334 16.27 7.32 -6.72
N LEU A 335 15.28 6.46 -6.87
CA LEU A 335 13.91 6.88 -7.21
C LEU A 335 13.30 7.77 -6.12
N MET A 336 13.52 7.47 -4.83
CA MET A 336 13.10 8.36 -3.74
C MET A 336 13.77 9.73 -3.85
N LEU A 337 15.09 9.79 -4.11
CA LEU A 337 15.83 11.05 -4.24
C LEU A 337 15.35 11.89 -5.42
N TYR A 338 15.23 11.31 -6.62
CA TYR A 338 14.72 12.03 -7.79
C TYR A 338 13.25 12.44 -7.61
N GLY A 339 12.45 11.56 -7.01
CA GLY A 339 11.05 11.84 -6.73
C GLY A 339 10.85 13.03 -5.80
N THR A 340 11.61 13.13 -4.72
CA THR A 340 11.50 14.28 -3.81
C THR A 340 11.80 15.61 -4.50
N LEU A 341 12.84 15.67 -5.33
CA LEU A 341 13.18 16.89 -6.08
C LEU A 341 12.12 17.22 -7.13
N GLY A 342 11.66 16.21 -7.88
CA GLY A 342 10.61 16.41 -8.89
C GLY A 342 9.29 16.88 -8.27
N MET A 343 8.85 16.29 -7.17
CA MET A 343 7.64 16.69 -6.46
C MET A 343 7.79 18.07 -5.81
N ALA A 344 8.97 18.38 -5.24
CA ALA A 344 9.27 19.70 -4.71
C ALA A 344 9.14 20.78 -5.78
N ALA A 345 9.73 20.55 -6.97
CA ALA A 345 9.61 21.45 -8.10
C ALA A 345 8.14 21.64 -8.54
N CYS A 346 7.37 20.56 -8.65
CA CYS A 346 5.95 20.63 -8.99
C CYS A 346 5.16 21.49 -8.00
N HIS A 347 5.29 21.23 -6.70
CA HIS A 347 4.60 22.01 -5.68
C HIS A 347 5.06 23.45 -5.61
N PHE A 348 6.36 23.72 -5.78
CA PHE A 348 6.91 25.07 -5.77
C PHE A 348 6.36 25.89 -6.95
N ILE A 349 6.39 25.36 -8.16
CA ILE A 349 5.88 26.05 -9.37
C ILE A 349 4.36 26.23 -9.26
N ALA A 350 3.63 25.18 -8.83
CA ALA A 350 2.18 25.29 -8.60
C ALA A 350 1.85 26.36 -7.55
N SER A 351 2.61 26.44 -6.46
CA SER A 351 2.43 27.45 -5.42
C SER A 351 2.64 28.88 -5.95
N LEU A 352 3.75 29.13 -6.67
CA LEU A 352 4.04 30.44 -7.24
C LEU A 352 3.02 30.87 -8.29
N THR A 353 2.59 29.94 -9.15
CA THR A 353 1.59 30.25 -10.18
C THR A 353 0.20 30.48 -9.58
N LEU A 354 -0.19 29.75 -8.53
CA LEU A 354 -1.41 30.05 -7.78
C LEU A 354 -1.34 31.40 -7.08
N LYS A 355 -0.19 31.78 -6.50
CA LYS A 355 0.02 33.10 -5.94
C LYS A 355 -0.27 34.19 -6.97
N THR A 356 0.38 34.12 -8.14
CA THR A 356 0.19 35.09 -9.22
C THR A 356 -1.27 35.10 -9.72
N ALA A 357 -1.92 33.95 -9.80
CA ALA A 357 -3.32 33.85 -10.19
C ALA A 357 -4.28 34.53 -9.20
N GLN A 358 -3.95 34.52 -7.91
CA GLN A 358 -4.75 35.14 -6.86
C GLN A 358 -4.50 36.66 -6.74
N GLU A 359 -3.26 37.11 -6.98
CA GLU A 359 -2.89 38.53 -6.89
C GLU A 359 -3.28 39.33 -8.14
N ASP A 360 -3.33 38.73 -9.34
CA ASP A 360 -3.67 39.39 -10.59
C ASP A 360 -4.84 38.70 -11.31
N PRO A 361 -6.07 39.18 -11.15
CA PRO A 361 -7.26 38.60 -11.81
C PRO A 361 -7.17 38.56 -13.33
N SER A 362 -6.40 39.45 -13.98
CA SER A 362 -6.23 39.47 -15.43
C SER A 362 -5.46 38.24 -15.94
N ARG A 363 -4.62 37.67 -15.12
CA ARG A 363 -3.76 36.50 -15.39
C ARG A 363 -4.24 35.22 -14.71
N ALA A 364 -5.29 35.30 -13.87
CA ALA A 364 -5.77 34.18 -13.05
C ALA A 364 -5.99 32.91 -13.85
N LYS A 365 -6.64 32.99 -15.03
CA LYS A 365 -6.89 31.83 -15.88
C LYS A 365 -5.61 31.19 -16.41
N THR A 366 -4.64 31.99 -16.85
CA THR A 366 -3.38 31.48 -17.42
C THR A 366 -2.52 30.81 -16.34
N PHE A 367 -2.26 31.51 -15.24
CA PHE A 367 -1.43 30.99 -14.16
C PHE A 367 -2.10 29.87 -13.38
N GLY A 368 -3.43 29.93 -13.20
CA GLY A 368 -4.22 28.82 -12.66
C GLY A 368 -4.10 27.54 -13.51
N SER A 369 -4.15 27.66 -14.84
CA SER A 369 -3.96 26.50 -15.74
C SER A 369 -2.56 25.89 -15.62
N VAL A 370 -1.52 26.74 -15.44
CA VAL A 370 -0.14 26.25 -15.22
C VAL A 370 -0.06 25.50 -13.89
N ALA A 371 -0.66 26.02 -12.81
CA ALA A 371 -0.69 25.33 -11.53
C ALA A 371 -1.33 23.95 -11.63
N VAL A 372 -2.45 23.85 -12.34
CA VAL A 372 -3.14 22.58 -12.61
C VAL A 372 -2.25 21.60 -13.37
N ALA A 373 -1.54 22.05 -14.40
CA ALA A 373 -0.61 21.22 -15.14
C ALA A 373 0.47 20.62 -14.21
N PHE A 374 1.00 21.42 -13.28
CA PHE A 374 2.00 20.93 -12.32
C PHE A 374 1.40 19.99 -11.25
N PHE A 375 0.14 20.12 -10.86
CA PHE A 375 -0.54 19.10 -10.04
C PHE A 375 -0.72 17.77 -10.79
N ILE A 376 -0.98 17.80 -12.08
CA ILE A 376 -1.05 16.59 -12.91
C ILE A 376 0.35 15.97 -13.09
N ILE A 377 1.38 16.78 -13.38
CA ILE A 377 2.78 16.34 -13.49
C ILE A 377 3.27 15.75 -12.17
N TYR A 378 2.85 16.32 -11.02
CA TYR A 378 3.15 15.75 -9.71
C TYR A 378 2.73 14.27 -9.61
N HIS A 379 1.52 13.90 -10.06
CA HIS A 379 1.08 12.50 -10.06
C HIS A 379 1.93 11.61 -10.97
N ALA A 380 2.40 12.15 -12.11
CA ALA A 380 3.31 11.43 -13.00
C ALA A 380 4.70 11.20 -12.37
N VAL A 381 5.18 12.13 -11.55
CA VAL A 381 6.44 11.99 -10.80
C VAL A 381 6.26 11.07 -9.60
N PHE A 382 5.17 11.25 -8.84
CA PHE A 382 4.90 10.48 -7.62
C PHE A 382 4.77 8.98 -7.90
N ALA A 383 4.03 8.59 -8.95
CA ALA A 383 3.73 7.19 -9.24
C ALA A 383 4.98 6.29 -9.31
N PRO A 384 5.99 6.58 -10.15
CA PRO A 384 7.17 5.72 -10.29
C PRO A 384 8.17 5.88 -9.14
N THR A 385 8.04 6.90 -8.29
CA THR A 385 9.05 7.22 -7.27
C THR A 385 8.57 6.92 -5.85
N TRP A 386 7.49 7.56 -5.42
CA TRP A 386 6.97 7.41 -4.04
C TRP A 386 5.67 6.61 -3.95
N GLY A 387 5.04 6.24 -5.07
CA GLY A 387 3.76 5.52 -5.07
C GLY A 387 3.86 4.14 -4.43
N GLY A 388 4.71 3.27 -4.98
CA GLY A 388 4.88 1.89 -4.51
C GLY A 388 6.10 1.66 -3.61
N ILE A 389 7.15 2.50 -3.72
CA ILE A 389 8.43 2.28 -3.04
C ILE A 389 8.30 2.17 -1.52
N PRO A 390 7.57 3.03 -0.79
CA PRO A 390 7.44 2.91 0.67
C PRO A 390 6.90 1.57 1.15
N TRP A 391 5.99 0.96 0.39
CA TRP A 391 5.41 -0.35 0.69
C TRP A 391 6.41 -1.49 0.49
N VAL A 392 7.13 -1.46 -0.63
CA VAL A 392 8.17 -2.44 -0.95
C VAL A 392 9.35 -2.29 0.02
N TYR A 393 9.80 -1.07 0.25
CA TYR A 393 10.92 -0.76 1.13
C TYR A 393 10.67 -1.23 2.57
N ALA A 394 9.45 -1.02 3.10
CA ALA A 394 9.07 -1.49 4.43
C ALA A 394 9.16 -3.02 4.57
N ALA A 395 8.88 -3.77 3.50
CA ALA A 395 9.03 -5.22 3.48
C ALA A 395 10.49 -5.67 3.34
N GLU A 396 11.30 -4.94 2.56
CA GLU A 396 12.69 -5.29 2.24
C GLU A 396 13.67 -4.90 3.36
N VAL A 397 13.46 -3.76 4.04
CA VAL A 397 14.39 -3.25 5.04
C VAL A 397 14.30 -3.97 6.38
N ASN A 398 13.14 -4.52 6.74
CA ASN A 398 12.96 -5.20 8.02
C ASN A 398 13.59 -6.61 8.05
N SER A 399 14.17 -7.01 9.18
CA SER A 399 14.78 -8.33 9.37
C SER A 399 13.75 -9.46 9.32
N LEU A 400 14.19 -10.68 9.03
CA LEU A 400 13.31 -11.84 8.88
C LEU A 400 12.35 -12.03 10.05
N GLY A 401 12.86 -11.97 11.29
CA GLY A 401 12.03 -12.17 12.50
C GLY A 401 11.14 -10.98 12.87
N TRP A 402 11.35 -9.81 12.23
CA TRP A 402 10.61 -8.57 12.51
C TRP A 402 9.81 -8.04 11.34
N ARG A 403 9.91 -8.67 10.16
CA ARG A 403 9.32 -8.18 8.90
C ARG A 403 7.82 -7.88 9.02
N ALA A 404 7.04 -8.81 9.53
CA ALA A 404 5.59 -8.62 9.67
C ALA A 404 5.26 -7.45 10.61
N ARG A 405 5.98 -7.35 11.75
CA ARG A 405 5.78 -6.26 12.72
C ARG A 405 6.21 -4.91 12.16
N GLY A 406 7.37 -4.85 11.51
CA GLY A 406 7.89 -3.63 10.92
C GLY A 406 7.05 -3.12 9.75
N ALA A 407 6.64 -4.00 8.84
CA ALA A 407 5.73 -3.65 7.75
C ALA A 407 4.36 -3.20 8.27
N GLY A 408 3.87 -3.84 9.34
CA GLY A 408 2.63 -3.46 9.97
C GLY A 408 2.66 -2.10 10.65
N ALA A 409 3.72 -1.82 11.38
CA ALA A 409 3.92 -0.50 11.98
C ALA A 409 4.05 0.59 10.88
N ALA A 410 4.73 0.28 9.77
CA ALA A 410 4.79 1.17 8.61
C ALA A 410 3.40 1.43 8.01
N THR A 411 2.58 0.39 7.82
CA THR A 411 1.20 0.54 7.34
C THR A 411 0.34 1.38 8.30
N ALA A 412 0.44 1.14 9.60
CA ALA A 412 -0.24 1.96 10.60
C ALA A 412 0.23 3.42 10.55
N THR A 413 1.54 3.66 10.38
CA THR A 413 2.09 5.01 10.19
C THR A 413 1.50 5.68 8.95
N ASN A 414 1.38 4.96 7.83
CA ASN A 414 0.76 5.48 6.60
C ASN A 414 -0.64 6.01 6.86
N TRP A 415 -1.50 5.20 7.47
CA TRP A 415 -2.88 5.56 7.74
C TRP A 415 -3.01 6.67 8.80
N GLY A 416 -2.21 6.61 9.88
CA GLY A 416 -2.23 7.61 10.95
C GLY A 416 -1.76 8.99 10.49
N ILE A 417 -0.68 9.03 9.71
CA ILE A 417 -0.19 10.29 9.13
C ILE A 417 -1.11 10.77 8.00
N GLY A 418 -1.64 9.84 7.19
CA GLY A 418 -2.66 10.16 6.20
C GLY A 418 -3.89 10.83 6.82
N PHE A 419 -4.35 10.34 7.98
CA PHE A 419 -5.41 11.00 8.75
C PHE A 419 -5.05 12.46 9.05
N ALA A 420 -3.87 12.72 9.59
CA ALA A 420 -3.45 14.07 9.94
C ALA A 420 -3.39 14.98 8.69
N VAL A 421 -2.73 14.53 7.62
CA VAL A 421 -2.59 15.30 6.38
C VAL A 421 -3.96 15.65 5.79
N VAL A 422 -4.86 14.68 5.67
CA VAL A 422 -6.20 14.92 5.10
C VAL A 422 -7.04 15.83 5.98
N GLN A 423 -6.92 15.70 7.32
CA GLN A 423 -7.60 16.58 8.28
C GLN A 423 -7.22 18.04 8.09
N PHE A 424 -5.93 18.32 7.89
CA PHE A 424 -5.44 19.70 7.75
C PHE A 424 -5.58 20.26 6.34
N THR A 425 -5.82 19.42 5.33
CA THR A 425 -5.77 19.86 3.93
C THR A 425 -6.78 20.96 3.62
N LYS A 426 -8.06 20.78 3.95
CA LYS A 426 -9.09 21.79 3.64
C LYS A 426 -8.84 23.10 4.41
N VAL A 427 -8.51 22.98 5.69
CA VAL A 427 -8.15 24.15 6.53
C VAL A 427 -6.91 24.87 5.97
N GLY A 428 -5.92 24.10 5.51
CA GLY A 428 -4.71 24.64 4.90
C GLY A 428 -4.99 25.38 3.59
N ILE A 429 -5.84 24.80 2.72
CA ILE A 429 -6.26 25.45 1.48
C ILE A 429 -7.00 26.75 1.77
N ASP A 430 -7.95 26.74 2.71
CA ASP A 430 -8.78 27.91 3.03
C ASP A 430 -7.97 29.07 3.64
N ASN A 431 -7.02 28.78 4.53
CA ASN A 431 -6.30 29.82 5.27
C ASN A 431 -4.95 30.20 4.65
N LEU A 432 -4.22 29.25 4.07
CA LEU A 432 -2.88 29.48 3.51
C LEU A 432 -2.89 29.61 1.99
N GLN A 433 -3.98 29.20 1.34
CA GLN A 433 -4.15 29.27 -0.11
C GLN A 433 -2.92 28.68 -0.85
N TRP A 434 -2.25 29.49 -1.70
CA TRP A 434 -1.04 29.06 -2.41
C TRP A 434 0.09 28.61 -1.48
N GLY A 435 0.20 29.20 -0.28
CA GLY A 435 1.24 28.88 0.72
C GLY A 435 1.12 27.46 1.27
N PHE A 436 -0.06 26.84 1.22
CA PHE A 436 -0.24 25.44 1.63
C PHE A 436 0.61 24.48 0.80
N PHE A 437 0.67 24.67 -0.51
CA PHE A 437 1.50 23.84 -1.41
C PHE A 437 2.99 24.11 -1.26
N LEU A 438 3.37 25.32 -0.85
CA LEU A 438 4.76 25.66 -0.55
C LEU A 438 5.29 24.83 0.64
N ILE A 439 4.43 24.52 1.63
CA ILE A 439 4.80 23.64 2.75
C ILE A 439 5.21 22.27 2.23
N PHE A 440 4.44 21.66 1.31
CA PHE A 440 4.82 20.36 0.72
C PHE A 440 6.10 20.46 -0.11
N ALA A 441 6.32 21.56 -0.83
CA ALA A 441 7.57 21.78 -1.56
C ALA A 441 8.76 21.78 -0.60
N ILE A 442 8.70 22.54 0.51
CA ILE A 442 9.76 22.60 1.52
C ILE A 442 9.99 21.23 2.16
N LEU A 443 8.93 20.53 2.54
CA LEU A 443 9.03 19.19 3.12
C LEU A 443 9.69 18.20 2.13
N CYS A 444 9.31 18.21 0.86
CA CYS A 444 9.97 17.37 -0.14
C CYS A 444 11.47 17.71 -0.27
N VAL A 445 11.86 18.99 -0.23
CA VAL A 445 13.29 19.38 -0.22
C VAL A 445 14.00 18.84 1.02
N THR A 446 13.37 18.89 2.22
CA THR A 446 13.96 18.35 3.45
C THR A 446 14.07 16.82 3.45
N PHE A 447 13.20 16.11 2.73
CA PHE A 447 13.30 14.66 2.60
C PHE A 447 14.50 14.21 1.77
N PHE A 448 15.00 15.03 0.85
CA PHE A 448 16.18 14.69 0.06
C PHE A 448 17.41 14.39 0.92
N PRO A 449 17.89 15.29 1.81
CA PRO A 449 19.02 14.99 2.69
C PRO A 449 18.73 13.84 3.65
N VAL A 450 17.48 13.67 4.11
CA VAL A 450 17.10 12.54 4.97
C VAL A 450 17.30 11.21 4.23
N VAL A 451 16.77 11.07 3.02
CA VAL A 451 16.95 9.87 2.20
C VAL A 451 18.43 9.68 1.84
N TYR A 452 19.13 10.74 1.48
CA TYR A 452 20.53 10.68 1.10
C TYR A 452 21.43 10.21 2.25
N CYS A 453 21.21 10.68 3.46
CA CYS A 453 22.05 10.38 4.60
C CYS A 453 21.74 9.03 5.27
N PHE A 454 20.45 8.62 5.34
CA PHE A 454 20.03 7.54 6.24
C PHE A 454 19.48 6.29 5.52
N TYR A 455 19.02 6.39 4.28
CA TYR A 455 18.32 5.29 3.61
C TYR A 455 19.25 4.46 2.73
N PRO A 456 19.53 3.18 3.08
CA PRO A 456 20.28 2.29 2.22
C PRO A 456 19.47 1.86 0.99
N GLU A 457 20.17 1.42 -0.05
CA GLU A 457 19.57 0.78 -1.21
C GLU A 457 19.20 -0.67 -0.87
N THR A 458 17.99 -1.07 -1.30
CA THR A 458 17.47 -2.43 -1.06
C THR A 458 17.36 -3.25 -2.35
N ALA A 459 17.46 -2.59 -3.53
CA ALA A 459 17.34 -3.27 -4.82
C ALA A 459 18.44 -4.30 -5.04
N GLY A 460 18.06 -5.43 -5.69
CA GLY A 460 18.99 -6.47 -6.10
C GLY A 460 19.63 -7.25 -4.95
N ARG A 461 19.07 -7.19 -3.72
CA ARG A 461 19.60 -7.84 -2.52
C ARG A 461 18.68 -8.95 -2.04
N LYS A 462 19.28 -10.04 -1.53
CA LYS A 462 18.55 -11.03 -0.76
C LYS A 462 18.26 -10.47 0.64
N LEU A 463 17.24 -11.01 1.28
CA LEU A 463 16.82 -10.52 2.61
C LEU A 463 17.88 -10.81 3.69
N GLU A 464 18.60 -11.90 3.53
CA GLU A 464 19.73 -12.29 4.37
C GLU A 464 20.92 -11.31 4.22
N ASP A 465 21.17 -10.84 2.99
CA ASP A 465 22.19 -9.81 2.72
C ASP A 465 21.86 -8.50 3.46
N MET A 466 20.55 -8.16 3.56
CA MET A 466 20.12 -6.99 4.32
C MET A 466 20.43 -7.13 5.81
N ASP A 467 20.24 -8.31 6.41
CA ASP A 467 20.55 -8.54 7.80
C ASP A 467 22.06 -8.39 8.06
N GLU A 468 22.88 -9.00 7.22
CA GLU A 468 24.34 -8.91 7.32
C GLU A 468 24.85 -7.48 7.08
N MET A 469 24.25 -6.75 6.13
CA MET A 469 24.60 -5.35 5.85
C MET A 469 24.39 -4.44 7.06
N PHE A 470 23.27 -4.59 7.78
CA PHE A 470 23.01 -3.80 8.98
C PHE A 470 23.90 -4.20 10.13
N VAL A 471 24.25 -5.49 10.28
CA VAL A 471 25.21 -5.96 11.30
C VAL A 471 26.60 -5.39 11.05
N ARG A 472 27.09 -5.41 9.80
CA ARG A 472 28.41 -4.86 9.44
C ARG A 472 28.48 -3.33 9.53
N ASN A 473 27.35 -2.63 9.37
CA ASN A 473 27.28 -1.18 9.32
C ASN A 473 26.41 -0.59 10.43
N PRO A 474 26.93 -0.46 11.67
CA PRO A 474 26.18 0.05 12.82
C PRO A 474 25.85 1.55 12.73
N SER A 475 26.57 2.31 11.92
CA SER A 475 26.34 3.75 11.73
C SER A 475 25.01 4.03 11.05
N TRP A 476 24.28 5.03 11.52
CA TRP A 476 23.05 5.52 10.89
C TRP A 476 23.28 6.12 9.51
N PHE A 477 24.46 6.70 9.27
CA PHE A 477 24.80 7.33 8.01
C PHE A 477 25.21 6.29 6.96
N VAL A 478 24.59 6.39 5.79
CA VAL A 478 24.83 5.50 4.65
C VAL A 478 25.61 6.18 3.51
N PHE A 479 25.64 7.52 3.48
CA PHE A 479 26.36 8.25 2.45
C PHE A 479 27.87 7.94 2.52
N GLY A 480 28.53 7.92 1.36
CA GLY A 480 29.95 7.55 1.26
C GLY A 480 30.24 6.04 1.35
N LYS A 481 29.25 5.21 1.75
CA LYS A 481 29.40 3.75 1.83
C LYS A 481 28.84 3.10 0.57
N LYS A 482 29.74 2.76 -0.37
CA LYS A 482 29.38 2.16 -1.66
C LYS A 482 28.55 0.88 -1.47
N GLU A 483 28.91 0.04 -0.50
CA GLU A 483 28.20 -1.19 -0.17
C GLU A 483 26.71 -0.95 0.19
N MET A 484 26.38 0.17 0.86
CA MET A 484 25.02 0.50 1.27
C MET A 484 24.22 1.27 0.21
N THR A 485 24.86 1.82 -0.82
CA THR A 485 24.22 2.73 -1.78
C THR A 485 24.16 2.22 -3.22
N GLN A 486 24.91 1.15 -3.55
CA GLN A 486 24.90 0.56 -4.91
C GLN A 486 23.65 -0.29 -5.12
N THR A 487 23.12 -0.28 -6.35
CA THR A 487 21.94 -1.08 -6.78
C THR A 487 22.28 -2.53 -7.11
N THR A 488 23.54 -2.80 -7.49
CA THR A 488 24.01 -4.17 -7.74
C THR A 488 24.36 -4.86 -6.43
N ARG A 489 24.16 -6.19 -6.36
CA ARG A 489 24.54 -6.99 -5.20
C ARG A 489 26.06 -6.91 -5.00
N PRO A 490 26.55 -6.51 -3.81
CA PRO A 490 27.98 -6.46 -3.53
C PRO A 490 28.66 -7.82 -3.68
N GLN A 491 29.86 -7.88 -4.27
CA GLN A 491 30.58 -9.12 -4.51
C GLN A 491 30.85 -9.90 -3.20
N ALA A 492 31.12 -9.20 -2.11
CA ALA A 492 31.34 -9.81 -0.80
C ALA A 492 30.19 -10.70 -0.31
N PHE A 493 28.93 -10.38 -0.66
CA PHE A 493 27.77 -11.22 -0.31
C PHE A 493 27.63 -12.42 -1.24
N ILE A 494 28.04 -12.28 -2.50
CA ILE A 494 28.07 -13.39 -3.46
C ILE A 494 29.12 -14.39 -3.03
N ASP A 495 30.33 -13.93 -2.67
CA ASP A 495 31.44 -14.77 -2.24
C ASP A 495 31.11 -15.49 -0.92
N ALA A 496 30.50 -14.78 0.04
CA ALA A 496 30.05 -15.39 1.29
C ALA A 496 28.96 -16.46 1.09
N GLU A 497 28.07 -16.28 0.13
CA GLU A 497 27.07 -17.29 -0.22
C GLU A 497 27.71 -18.52 -0.87
N LEU A 498 28.61 -18.33 -1.81
CA LEU A 498 29.35 -19.42 -2.46
C LEU A 498 30.16 -20.23 -1.44
N ALA A 499 30.82 -19.57 -0.49
CA ALA A 499 31.52 -20.24 0.59
C ALA A 499 30.59 -21.11 1.45
N ARG A 500 29.41 -20.59 1.84
CA ARG A 500 28.42 -21.37 2.61
C ARG A 500 27.89 -22.58 1.85
N VAL A 501 27.68 -22.46 0.53
CA VAL A 501 27.23 -23.57 -0.31
C VAL A 501 28.30 -24.63 -0.42
N SER A 502 29.59 -24.25 -0.59
CA SER A 502 30.70 -25.20 -0.65
C SER A 502 30.88 -25.96 0.68
N ASP A 503 30.83 -25.26 1.83
CA ASP A 503 30.92 -25.87 3.16
C ASP A 503 29.75 -26.86 3.42
N SER A 504 28.54 -26.51 2.98
CA SER A 504 27.38 -27.40 3.12
C SER A 504 27.48 -28.65 2.24
N GLN A 505 28.08 -28.56 1.05
CA GLN A 505 28.33 -29.70 0.18
C GLN A 505 29.43 -30.62 0.73
N VAL A 506 30.47 -30.04 1.30
CA VAL A 506 31.54 -30.79 1.97
C VAL A 506 30.98 -31.56 3.16
N THR A 507 30.12 -30.94 3.98
CA THR A 507 29.49 -31.60 5.14
C THR A 507 28.56 -32.76 4.73
N ILE A 508 27.87 -32.65 3.58
CA ILE A 508 27.01 -33.75 3.07
C ILE A 508 27.85 -34.92 2.56
N VAL A 509 29.00 -34.68 1.95
CA VAL A 509 29.92 -35.72 1.47
C VAL A 509 30.57 -36.44 2.66
N GLU A 510 30.91 -35.74 3.74
CA GLU A 510 31.49 -36.34 4.95
C GLU A 510 30.49 -37.18 5.78
N VAL A 511 29.17 -36.92 5.65
CA VAL A 511 28.12 -37.66 6.38
C VAL A 511 27.60 -38.87 5.63
N THR A 512 28.02 -39.08 4.37
CA THR A 512 27.77 -40.35 3.65
C THR A 512 28.96 -41.31 3.84
N PRO A 513 28.90 -42.27 4.80
CA PRO A 513 29.96 -43.22 4.95
C PRO A 513 29.98 -44.12 3.70
N ASP A 514 31.18 -44.26 3.13
CA ASP A 514 31.48 -45.14 2.03
C ASP A 514 31.00 -46.55 2.36
N LYS A 515 29.94 -47.00 1.67
CA LYS A 515 29.42 -48.39 1.76
C LYS A 515 30.18 -49.37 0.87
N SER A 516 31.45 -49.10 0.57
CA SER A 516 32.26 -49.95 -0.31
C SER A 516 33.29 -50.82 0.40
N GLU A 517 33.28 -50.94 1.74
CA GLU A 517 34.10 -51.95 2.41
C GLU A 517 33.24 -52.94 3.20
N LYS A 518 32.65 -53.91 2.51
CA LYS A 518 32.37 -55.29 2.97
C LYS A 518 31.96 -56.15 1.78
N GLN A 519 32.93 -56.69 1.10
CA GLN A 519 32.88 -58.01 0.47
C GLN A 519 34.00 -58.89 1.03
#